data_da08868fc8e0fe71800b5066e7da936f
#
_entry.id   da08868fc8e0fe71800b5066e7da936f
#
_cell.length_a   1.000
_cell.length_b   1.000
_cell.length_c   1.000
_cell.angle_alpha   90.00
_cell.angle_beta   90.00
_cell.angle_gamma   90.00
#
_symmetry.space_group_name_H-M   'P 1'
#
loop_
_entity.id
_entity.type
_entity.pdbx_description
1 polymer ?
#
loop_
_entity_poly.entity_id
_entity_poly.type
_entity_poly.pdbx_seq_one_letter_code
_entity_poly.pdbx_strand_id
1 'polypeptide(L)'
;MTTRRTFIAAAAAGAASTAGAAAPVNNYPKLAHHVFFWLKNPDSREDLAKLLAGLRTLTRIETVRGAHFGVPASTEKRDVVDNSYHASEILFFDDLAGQKIYQDHLIHKQFVADCSHLWQRVVVYDAIAA
;
A
#
# COMPACT_ATOMS: atom_id res chain seq x y z
N MET A 1 -56.69 18.00 -38.00
CA MET A 1 -56.22 17.60 -36.67
C MET A 1 -54.74 17.51 -36.70
N THR A 2 -54.09 18.54 -36.31
CA THR A 2 -52.64 18.60 -36.25
C THR A 2 -52.20 18.34 -34.84
N THR A 3 -51.70 17.16 -34.63
CA THR A 3 -51.08 16.80 -33.33
C THR A 3 -49.72 17.51 -33.28
N ARG A 4 -49.65 18.54 -32.53
CA ARG A 4 -48.36 19.16 -32.23
C ARG A 4 -47.62 18.25 -31.26
N ARG A 5 -46.69 17.52 -31.79
CA ARG A 5 -45.68 16.88 -30.97
C ARG A 5 -44.68 17.95 -30.55
N THR A 6 -44.82 18.38 -29.36
CA THR A 6 -43.79 19.18 -28.73
C THR A 6 -42.60 18.25 -28.46
N PHE A 7 -41.62 18.34 -29.30
CA PHE A 7 -40.33 17.76 -28.94
C PHE A 7 -39.73 18.66 -27.87
N ILE A 8 -39.85 18.22 -26.63
CA ILE A 8 -38.99 18.71 -25.62
C ILE A 8 -37.61 18.15 -25.93
N ALA A 9 -36.81 18.93 -26.59
CA ALA A 9 -35.40 18.69 -26.60
C ALA A 9 -34.95 18.77 -25.13
N ALA A 10 -34.83 17.64 -24.48
CA ALA A 10 -34.06 17.57 -23.28
C ALA A 10 -32.67 17.98 -23.74
N ALA A 11 -32.35 19.22 -23.53
CA ALA A 11 -30.96 19.61 -23.47
C ALA A 11 -30.39 18.74 -22.37
N ALA A 12 -29.73 17.68 -22.77
CA ALA A 12 -28.78 17.09 -21.91
C ALA A 12 -27.84 18.23 -21.59
N ALA A 13 -28.05 18.83 -20.44
CA ALA A 13 -27.01 19.60 -19.85
C ALA A 13 -25.86 18.62 -19.79
N GLY A 14 -24.98 18.72 -20.75
CA GLY A 14 -23.76 18.01 -20.72
C GLY A 14 -23.28 18.21 -19.33
N ALA A 15 -23.19 17.14 -18.55
CA ALA A 15 -22.58 17.23 -17.27
C ALA A 15 -21.35 18.06 -17.53
N ALA A 16 -21.36 19.28 -17.03
CA ALA A 16 -20.19 20.09 -17.08
C ALA A 16 -19.16 19.17 -16.44
N SER A 17 -18.34 18.58 -17.27
CA SER A 17 -17.27 17.78 -16.75
C SER A 17 -16.58 18.72 -15.82
N THR A 18 -16.65 18.41 -14.55
CA THR A 18 -15.87 19.07 -13.55
C THR A 18 -14.43 18.66 -13.78
N ALA A 19 -13.99 18.82 -15.01
CA ALA A 19 -12.63 18.50 -15.46
C ALA A 19 -11.60 19.35 -14.74
N GLY A 20 -11.99 20.12 -13.75
CA GLY A 20 -11.11 20.86 -12.90
C GLY A 20 -10.99 20.35 -11.47
N ALA A 21 -11.84 19.43 -11.05
CA ALA A 21 -11.74 18.86 -9.71
C ALA A 21 -10.99 17.54 -9.78
N ALA A 22 -9.66 17.64 -9.88
CA ALA A 22 -8.83 16.51 -9.56
C ALA A 22 -9.17 16.07 -8.13
N ALA A 23 -9.54 14.79 -7.94
CA ALA A 23 -9.62 14.21 -6.62
C ALA A 23 -8.31 14.48 -5.87
N PRO A 24 -8.36 14.74 -4.57
CA PRO A 24 -7.14 14.92 -3.78
C PRO A 24 -6.21 13.74 -4.01
N VAL A 25 -4.98 14.04 -4.45
CA VAL A 25 -3.99 13.00 -4.75
C VAL A 25 -3.58 12.26 -3.48
N ASN A 26 -3.70 12.89 -2.32
CA ASN A 26 -3.35 12.35 -1.02
C ASN A 26 -4.62 11.93 -0.24
N ASN A 27 -5.30 10.90 -0.74
CA ASN A 27 -6.46 10.33 -0.06
C ASN A 27 -6.08 9.26 0.98
N TYR A 28 -4.80 9.03 1.17
CA TYR A 28 -4.26 8.06 2.11
C TYR A 28 -3.88 8.71 3.44
N PRO A 29 -3.78 7.95 4.54
CA PRO A 29 -3.22 8.41 5.78
C PRO A 29 -1.83 9.02 5.58
N LYS A 30 -1.46 9.94 6.45
CA LYS A 30 -0.32 10.83 6.23
C LYS A 30 1.04 10.15 6.19
N LEU A 31 1.20 9.03 6.89
CA LEU A 31 2.49 8.35 6.99
C LEU A 31 2.47 7.05 6.20
N ALA A 32 3.44 6.89 5.30
CA ALA A 32 3.70 5.66 4.58
C ALA A 32 4.98 5.01 5.11
N HIS A 33 4.84 3.81 5.63
CA HIS A 33 5.92 2.98 6.12
C HIS A 33 6.16 1.89 5.10
N HIS A 34 7.22 2.00 4.29
CA HIS A 34 7.51 1.08 3.21
C HIS A 34 8.76 0.26 3.52
N VAL A 35 8.61 -1.05 3.54
CA VAL A 35 9.67 -1.98 3.94
C VAL A 35 9.95 -2.97 2.83
N PHE A 36 11.22 -3.23 2.60
CA PHE A 36 11.68 -4.22 1.63
C PHE A 36 12.53 -5.27 2.34
N PHE A 37 12.31 -6.53 1.97
CA PHE A 37 12.98 -7.68 2.58
C PHE A 37 13.74 -8.48 1.53
N TRP A 38 14.97 -8.88 1.89
CA TRP A 38 15.76 -9.83 1.13
C TRP A 38 15.89 -11.12 1.94
N LEU A 39 15.45 -12.23 1.39
CA LEU A 39 15.50 -13.53 2.06
C LEU A 39 16.93 -14.07 2.13
N LYS A 40 17.24 -14.81 3.19
CA LYS A 40 18.48 -15.59 3.28
C LYS A 40 18.52 -16.70 2.23
N ASN A 41 17.37 -17.31 1.96
CA ASN A 41 17.20 -18.35 0.97
C ASN A 41 16.26 -17.83 -0.14
N PRO A 42 16.81 -17.12 -1.15
CA PRO A 42 15.99 -16.42 -2.14
C PRO A 42 15.06 -17.33 -2.95
N ASP A 43 15.42 -18.59 -3.13
CA ASP A 43 14.66 -19.55 -3.92
C ASP A 43 13.61 -20.31 -3.09
N SER A 44 13.56 -20.07 -1.80
CA SER A 44 12.61 -20.74 -0.91
C SER A 44 11.21 -20.12 -0.99
N ARG A 45 10.31 -20.76 -1.70
CA ARG A 45 8.89 -20.37 -1.75
C ARG A 45 8.22 -20.48 -0.38
N GLU A 46 8.65 -21.45 0.42
CA GLU A 46 8.14 -21.65 1.77
C GLU A 46 8.50 -20.49 2.67
N ASP A 47 9.75 -20.04 2.64
CA ASP A 47 10.21 -18.90 3.43
C ASP A 47 9.50 -17.60 3.03
N LEU A 48 9.30 -17.38 1.73
CA LEU A 48 8.53 -16.25 1.23
C LEU A 48 7.08 -16.29 1.75
N ALA A 49 6.45 -17.45 1.67
CA ALA A 49 5.08 -17.62 2.15
C ALA A 49 4.96 -17.36 3.66
N LYS A 50 5.92 -17.83 4.44
CA LYS A 50 5.99 -17.59 5.89
C LYS A 50 6.16 -16.09 6.20
N LEU A 51 7.06 -15.42 5.48
CA LEU A 51 7.28 -13.98 5.65
C LEU A 51 6.01 -13.20 5.34
N LEU A 52 5.38 -13.45 4.20
CA LEU A 52 4.14 -12.77 3.81
C LEU A 52 3.00 -13.02 4.80
N ALA A 53 2.87 -14.25 5.31
CA ALA A 53 1.89 -14.58 6.33
C ALA A 53 2.15 -13.82 7.64
N GLY A 54 3.41 -13.74 8.03
CA GLY A 54 3.83 -12.96 9.20
C GLY A 54 3.53 -11.48 9.05
N LEU A 55 3.84 -10.90 7.90
CA LEU A 55 3.54 -9.49 7.59
C LEU A 55 2.04 -9.18 7.69
N ARG A 56 1.19 -10.09 7.20
CA ARG A 56 -0.27 -9.90 7.29
C ARG A 56 -0.78 -9.82 8.72
N THR A 57 -0.10 -10.42 9.69
CA THR A 57 -0.49 -10.33 11.11
C THR A 57 -0.42 -8.90 11.64
N LEU A 58 0.43 -8.06 11.05
CA LEU A 58 0.62 -6.68 11.47
C LEU A 58 -0.62 -5.80 11.24
N THR A 59 -1.52 -6.20 10.34
CA THR A 59 -2.78 -5.49 10.11
C THR A 59 -3.73 -5.54 11.30
N ARG A 60 -3.48 -6.41 12.27
CA ARG A 60 -4.26 -6.48 13.50
C ARG A 60 -3.90 -5.39 14.51
N ILE A 61 -2.83 -4.67 14.27
CA ILE A 61 -2.45 -3.52 15.09
C ILE A 61 -3.39 -2.37 14.79
N GLU A 62 -4.03 -1.82 15.81
CA GLU A 62 -5.14 -0.87 15.69
C GLU A 62 -4.78 0.45 15.03
N THR A 63 -3.50 0.83 15.00
CA THR A 63 -3.05 2.08 14.35
C THR A 63 -2.73 1.92 12.88
N VAL A 64 -2.72 0.70 12.34
CA VAL A 64 -2.54 0.43 10.91
C VAL A 64 -3.82 0.79 10.17
N ARG A 65 -3.75 1.77 9.26
CA ARG A 65 -4.91 2.29 8.50
C ARG A 65 -5.05 1.71 7.11
N GLY A 66 -4.02 1.07 6.61
CA GLY A 66 -4.01 0.43 5.32
C GLY A 66 -2.74 -0.37 5.15
N ALA A 67 -2.77 -1.36 4.28
CA ALA A 67 -1.63 -2.23 4.06
C ALA A 67 -1.58 -2.71 2.62
N HIS A 68 -0.37 -2.88 2.12
CA HIS A 68 -0.10 -3.56 0.86
C HIS A 68 1.09 -4.49 1.07
N PHE A 69 0.92 -5.75 0.69
CA PHE A 69 1.97 -6.74 0.72
C PHE A 69 2.21 -7.23 -0.70
N GLY A 70 3.47 -7.33 -1.10
CA GLY A 70 3.79 -7.65 -2.48
C GLY A 70 5.14 -8.32 -2.68
N VAL A 71 5.33 -8.69 -3.91
CA VAL A 71 6.59 -9.20 -4.46
C VAL A 71 6.98 -8.32 -5.65
N PRO A 72 8.23 -8.39 -6.15
CA PRO A 72 8.63 -7.56 -7.29
C PRO A 72 7.67 -7.72 -8.47
N ALA A 73 7.23 -6.59 -9.02
CA ALA A 73 6.45 -6.56 -10.23
C ALA A 73 7.36 -6.61 -11.47
N SER A 74 6.88 -7.26 -12.52
CA SER A 74 7.61 -7.40 -13.79
C SER A 74 7.35 -6.17 -14.67
N THR A 75 7.88 -5.03 -14.26
CA THR A 75 7.82 -3.78 -15.03
C THR A 75 9.01 -3.66 -15.98
N GLU A 76 9.07 -2.54 -16.73
CA GLU A 76 10.19 -2.32 -17.66
C GLU A 76 11.53 -2.28 -16.93
N LYS A 77 12.54 -2.89 -17.55
CA LYS A 77 13.90 -2.82 -17.02
C LYS A 77 14.49 -1.44 -17.25
N ARG A 78 14.74 -0.73 -16.16
CA ARG A 78 15.42 0.56 -16.13
C ARG A 78 16.40 0.61 -14.97
N ASP A 79 17.46 1.35 -15.08
CA ASP A 79 18.50 1.43 -14.03
C ASP A 79 17.95 1.90 -12.68
N VAL A 80 16.87 2.70 -12.71
CA VAL A 80 16.21 3.19 -11.48
C VAL A 80 15.24 2.20 -10.83
N VAL A 81 14.96 1.08 -11.51
CA VAL A 81 14.06 0.05 -10.98
C VAL A 81 14.87 -0.99 -10.25
N ASP A 82 14.78 -0.99 -8.92
CA ASP A 82 15.39 -2.00 -8.07
C ASP A 82 14.34 -3.06 -7.71
N ASN A 83 14.45 -4.22 -8.32
CA ASN A 83 13.60 -5.38 -8.06
C ASN A 83 14.38 -6.53 -7.38
N SER A 84 15.47 -6.19 -6.69
CA SER A 84 16.32 -7.18 -6.03
C SER A 84 15.73 -7.77 -4.76
N TYR A 85 14.71 -7.13 -4.19
CA TYR A 85 14.03 -7.60 -2.98
C TYR A 85 13.12 -8.79 -3.26
N HIS A 86 12.68 -9.49 -2.21
CA HIS A 86 11.80 -10.66 -2.33
C HIS A 86 10.39 -10.41 -1.84
N ALA A 87 10.22 -9.55 -0.84
CA ALA A 87 8.93 -9.12 -0.32
C ALA A 87 8.93 -7.64 -0.03
N SER A 88 7.79 -7.01 -0.18
CA SER A 88 7.58 -5.63 0.24
C SER A 88 6.32 -5.49 1.07
N GLU A 89 6.34 -4.49 1.93
CA GLU A 89 5.23 -4.10 2.77
C GLU A 89 5.06 -2.59 2.70
N ILE A 90 3.85 -2.13 2.55
CA ILE A 90 3.50 -0.73 2.83
C ILE A 90 2.42 -0.74 3.90
N LEU A 91 2.68 -0.06 5.00
CA LEU A 91 1.67 0.22 6.02
C LEU A 91 1.44 1.72 6.08
N PHE A 92 0.18 2.10 6.26
CA PHE A 92 -0.21 3.49 6.40
C PHE A 92 -0.65 3.77 7.84
N PHE A 93 -0.22 4.91 8.35
CA PHE A 93 -0.59 5.41 9.68
C PHE A 93 -1.09 6.84 9.58
N ASP A 94 -1.95 7.24 10.52
CA ASP A 94 -2.46 8.62 10.55
C ASP A 94 -1.36 9.63 10.89
N ASP A 95 -0.40 9.21 11.72
CA ASP A 95 0.64 10.08 12.27
C ASP A 95 1.84 9.29 12.81
N LEU A 96 2.84 10.03 13.27
CA LEU A 96 4.04 9.45 13.90
C LEU A 96 3.70 8.68 15.18
N ALA A 97 2.73 9.15 15.95
CA ALA A 97 2.34 8.48 17.19
C ALA A 97 1.75 7.08 16.90
N GLY A 98 0.94 6.97 15.85
CA GLY A 98 0.39 5.68 15.41
C GLY A 98 1.48 4.70 14.95
N GLN A 99 2.48 5.18 14.23
CA GLN A 99 3.62 4.36 13.83
C GLN A 99 4.45 3.91 15.05
N LYS A 100 4.63 4.78 16.05
CA LYS A 100 5.35 4.43 17.28
C LYS A 100 4.62 3.35 18.07
N ILE A 101 3.29 3.43 18.17
CA ILE A 101 2.47 2.38 18.80
C ILE A 101 2.66 1.05 18.07
N TYR A 102 2.66 1.07 16.76
CA TYR A 102 2.94 -0.11 15.94
C TYR A 102 4.32 -0.68 16.23
N GLN A 103 5.36 0.15 16.24
CA GLN A 103 6.75 -0.27 16.42
C GLN A 103 6.96 -0.98 17.77
N ASP A 104 6.28 -0.53 18.81
CA ASP A 104 6.40 -1.07 20.16
C ASP A 104 5.35 -2.15 20.47
N HIS A 105 4.44 -2.42 19.57
CA HIS A 105 3.32 -3.34 19.77
C HIS A 105 3.78 -4.79 19.92
N LEU A 106 3.10 -5.55 20.78
CA LEU A 106 3.40 -6.97 20.98
C LEU A 106 3.29 -7.79 19.69
N ILE A 107 2.31 -7.48 18.83
CA ILE A 107 2.15 -8.15 17.53
C ILE A 107 3.36 -7.91 16.65
N HIS A 108 3.91 -6.68 16.61
CA HIS A 108 5.13 -6.38 15.87
C HIS A 108 6.34 -7.15 16.42
N LYS A 109 6.50 -7.17 17.73
CA LYS A 109 7.57 -7.93 18.39
C LYS A 109 7.47 -9.42 18.09
N GLN A 110 6.25 -9.96 18.09
CA GLN A 110 6.01 -11.37 17.74
C GLN A 110 6.36 -11.66 16.29
N PHE A 111 6.00 -10.77 15.38
CA PHE A 111 6.38 -10.89 13.96
C PHE A 111 7.91 -10.95 13.81
N VAL A 112 8.63 -10.06 14.46
CA VAL A 112 10.12 -10.05 14.42
C VAL A 112 10.68 -11.33 14.99
N ALA A 113 10.16 -11.80 16.12
CA ALA A 113 10.60 -13.05 16.76
C ALA A 113 10.38 -14.26 15.85
N ASP A 114 9.23 -14.32 15.15
CA ASP A 114 8.86 -15.46 14.34
C ASP A 114 9.52 -15.46 12.96
N CYS A 115 9.83 -14.28 12.40
CA CYS A 115 10.18 -14.14 10.97
C CYS A 115 11.58 -13.59 10.71
N SER A 116 12.26 -12.99 11.69
CA SER A 116 13.55 -12.31 11.43
C SER A 116 14.65 -13.26 10.93
N HIS A 117 14.57 -14.53 11.26
CA HIS A 117 15.52 -15.53 10.75
C HIS A 117 15.37 -15.79 9.23
N LEU A 118 14.27 -15.34 8.61
CA LEU A 118 14.01 -15.56 7.19
C LEU A 118 14.75 -14.58 6.30
N TRP A 119 15.06 -13.37 6.79
CA TRP A 119 15.70 -12.34 5.97
C TRP A 119 17.16 -12.10 6.35
N GLN A 120 17.94 -11.72 5.36
CA GLN A 120 19.33 -11.30 5.53
C GLN A 120 19.48 -9.76 5.53
N ARG A 121 18.49 -9.07 4.95
CA ARG A 121 18.49 -7.61 4.83
C ARG A 121 17.06 -7.10 4.88
N VAL A 122 16.87 -5.97 5.51
CA VAL A 122 15.64 -5.21 5.51
C VAL A 122 15.97 -3.73 5.33
N VAL A 123 15.16 -3.05 4.54
CA VAL A 123 15.28 -1.59 4.33
C VAL A 123 13.91 -0.97 4.54
N VAL A 124 13.88 0.13 5.27
CA VAL A 124 12.65 0.87 5.58
C VAL A 124 12.75 2.28 5.01
N TYR A 125 11.69 2.69 4.32
CA TYR A 125 11.49 4.08 3.89
C TYR A 125 10.22 4.59 4.53
N ASP A 126 10.37 5.54 5.46
CA ASP A 126 9.26 6.22 6.10
C ASP A 126 9.10 7.60 5.47
N ALA A 127 7.91 7.89 5.00
CA ALA A 127 7.58 9.20 4.42
C ALA A 127 6.30 9.74 5.04
N ILE A 128 6.28 11.04 5.28
CA ILE A 128 5.09 11.74 5.73
C ILE A 128 4.60 12.67 4.62
N ALA A 129 3.29 12.78 4.48
CA ALA A 129 2.70 13.64 3.46
C ALA A 129 3.18 15.08 3.60
N ALA A 130 3.62 15.65 2.48
CA ALA A 130 4.13 17.02 2.41
C ALA A 130 3.06 17.99 1.88
#